data_ab73f0f41ce99f85709abd7bf0dde831
#
_entry.id   ab73f0f41ce99f85709abd7bf0dde831
#
_cell.length_a   1.000
_cell.length_b   1.000
_cell.length_c   1.000
_cell.angle_alpha   90.00
_cell.angle_beta   90.00
_cell.angle_gamma   90.00
#
_symmetry.space_group_name_H-M   'P 1'
#
loop_
_entity.id
_entity.type
_entity.pdbx_description
1 polymer ?
#
loop_
_entity_poly.entity_id
_entity_poly.type
_entity_poly.pdbx_seq_one_letter_code
_entity_poly.pdbx_strand_id
1 'polypeptide(L)'
;HMMSQVFRDGNIYQQEYEKGKPLYSVKIVGTTDLQGTRQQFWPDASIFTTTTYKYDIIASRMRELAYLNAGIKITLTDNRPDEEGNCRQEVFHAENGLKEFVRYVDRHRSHLFDDVIYLKTEKLGTPIEVAIMYNTDYSENIHSYVNNINTIEGGTHLVGFRMALTRTLKKYADSDPQISKQIEKAKSRGLKPEQIEIMQKINENSLKRDNCKKHDFVDGSRFGKYR
;
A
#
# COMPACT_ATOMS: atom_id res chain seq x y z
N HIS A 1 13.84 5.99 26.95
CA HIS A 1 15.07 6.52 26.32
C HIS A 1 15.03 6.30 24.82
N MET A 2 15.52 7.29 24.04
CA MET A 2 15.59 7.20 22.59
C MET A 2 16.87 7.88 22.12
N MET A 3 17.55 7.27 21.12
CA MET A 3 18.68 7.85 20.42
C MET A 3 18.35 7.97 18.93
N SER A 4 18.53 9.13 18.36
CA SER A 4 18.37 9.40 16.93
C SER A 4 19.72 9.77 16.34
N GLN A 5 20.09 9.11 15.25
CA GLN A 5 21.26 9.46 14.44
C GLN A 5 20.82 9.77 13.01
N VAL A 6 21.33 10.84 12.43
CA VAL A 6 21.11 11.23 11.05
C VAL A 6 22.45 11.27 10.33
N PHE A 7 22.56 10.51 9.27
CA PHE A 7 23.74 10.43 8.39
C PHE A 7 23.48 11.33 7.19
N ARG A 8 24.15 12.47 7.16
CA ARG A 8 23.94 13.48 6.13
C ARG A 8 25.15 14.41 5.98
N ASP A 9 25.42 14.84 4.76
CA ASP A 9 26.45 15.82 4.43
C ASP A 9 27.83 15.46 5.00
N GLY A 10 28.19 14.17 4.94
CA GLY A 10 29.47 13.65 5.43
C GLY A 10 29.57 13.51 6.96
N ASN A 11 28.52 13.82 7.70
CA ASN A 11 28.51 13.84 9.16
C ASN A 11 27.46 12.91 9.76
N ILE A 12 27.72 12.48 11.01
CA ILE A 12 26.74 11.78 11.85
C ILE A 12 26.26 12.75 12.91
N TYR A 13 25.03 13.19 12.79
CA TYR A 13 24.34 14.00 13.78
C TYR A 13 23.64 13.09 14.77
N GLN A 14 23.76 13.39 16.08
CA GLN A 14 23.12 12.60 17.15
C GLN A 14 22.41 13.49 18.15
N GLN A 15 21.28 12.99 18.62
CA GLN A 15 20.54 13.53 19.76
C GLN A 15 19.90 12.39 20.54
N GLU A 16 19.90 12.50 21.88
CA GLU A 16 19.27 11.55 22.77
C GLU A 16 18.15 12.21 23.57
N TYR A 17 17.17 11.39 23.91
CA TYR A 17 15.96 11.83 24.60
C TYR A 17 15.65 10.91 25.76
N GLU A 18 15.18 11.48 26.86
CA GLU A 18 14.59 10.75 27.98
C GLU A 18 13.21 11.29 28.30
N LYS A 19 12.21 10.40 28.31
CA LYS A 19 10.78 10.76 28.53
C LYS A 19 10.31 11.94 27.66
N GLY A 20 10.74 11.96 26.40
CA GLY A 20 10.39 13.00 25.41
C GLY A 20 11.17 14.31 25.52
N LYS A 21 12.10 14.45 26.47
CA LYS A 21 12.94 15.63 26.61
C LYS A 21 14.33 15.37 26.04
N PRO A 22 14.89 16.28 25.22
CA PRO A 22 16.25 16.13 24.74
C PRO A 22 17.25 16.26 25.89
N LEU A 23 18.23 15.36 25.94
CA LEU A 23 19.29 15.38 26.96
C LEU A 23 20.35 16.41 26.63
N TYR A 24 20.52 16.73 25.34
CA TYR A 24 21.48 17.74 24.83
C TYR A 24 21.03 18.21 23.45
N SER A 25 21.58 19.33 22.98
CA SER A 25 21.38 19.82 21.62
C SER A 25 22.02 18.86 20.60
N VAL A 26 21.51 18.83 19.35
CA VAL A 26 22.09 18.03 18.28
C VAL A 26 23.59 18.28 18.17
N LYS A 27 24.37 17.22 18.13
CA LYS A 27 25.84 17.28 18.01
C LYS A 27 26.35 16.37 16.91
N ILE A 28 27.47 16.71 16.32
CA ILE A 28 28.20 15.84 15.38
C ILE A 28 29.02 14.86 16.22
N VAL A 29 28.85 13.57 15.98
CA VAL A 29 29.55 12.50 16.72
C VAL A 29 30.56 11.75 15.86
N GLY A 30 30.58 11.99 14.54
CA GLY A 30 31.49 11.35 13.61
C GLY A 30 31.26 11.76 12.18
N THR A 31 32.04 11.17 11.28
CA THR A 31 31.91 11.33 9.81
C THR A 31 31.40 10.05 9.17
N THR A 32 30.75 10.14 8.02
CA THR A 32 30.17 9.00 7.31
C THR A 32 29.97 9.31 5.82
N ASP A 33 30.09 8.30 4.97
CA ASP A 33 29.70 8.36 3.56
C ASP A 33 28.26 7.87 3.32
N LEU A 34 27.58 7.42 4.39
CA LEU A 34 26.20 6.94 4.32
C LEU A 34 25.21 8.10 4.37
N GLN A 35 24.02 7.88 3.80
CA GLN A 35 22.86 8.74 3.96
C GLN A 35 21.70 7.95 4.55
N GLY A 36 21.02 8.51 5.54
CA GLY A 36 19.88 7.85 6.17
C GLY A 36 19.70 8.26 7.62
N THR A 37 18.89 7.47 8.33
CA THR A 37 18.60 7.67 9.76
C THR A 37 18.68 6.35 10.50
N ARG A 38 19.17 6.40 11.73
CA ARG A 38 19.13 5.30 12.68
C ARG A 38 18.34 5.75 13.90
N GLN A 39 17.33 4.98 14.27
CA GLN A 39 16.53 5.19 15.47
C GLN A 39 16.74 4.00 16.41
N GLN A 40 17.04 4.31 17.67
CA GLN A 40 17.17 3.31 18.73
C GLN A 40 16.36 3.79 19.92
N PHE A 41 15.53 2.93 20.49
CA PHE A 41 14.63 3.31 21.56
C PHE A 41 14.43 2.17 22.57
N TRP A 42 14.22 2.58 23.81
CA TRP A 42 13.88 1.73 24.95
C TRP A 42 12.59 2.26 25.57
N PRO A 43 11.53 1.45 25.65
CA PRO A 43 10.28 1.89 26.27
C PRO A 43 10.45 2.07 27.76
N ASP A 44 9.80 3.08 28.33
CA ASP A 44 9.81 3.37 29.75
C ASP A 44 8.66 2.61 30.43
N ALA A 45 9.01 1.67 31.33
CA ALA A 45 8.04 0.87 32.07
C ALA A 45 7.14 1.70 33.00
N SER A 46 7.52 2.95 33.33
CA SER A 46 6.68 3.86 34.12
C SER A 46 5.55 4.49 33.27
N ILE A 47 5.65 4.45 31.95
CA ILE A 47 4.71 5.05 31.01
C ILE A 47 3.91 3.97 30.27
N PHE A 48 4.60 2.93 29.82
CA PHE A 48 4.00 1.85 29.02
C PHE A 48 3.70 0.62 29.86
N THR A 49 2.49 0.09 29.76
CA THR A 49 2.07 -1.14 30.44
C THR A 49 2.79 -2.39 29.93
N THR A 50 3.29 -2.34 28.68
CA THR A 50 4.07 -3.41 28.07
C THR A 50 5.30 -2.82 27.40
N THR A 51 6.46 -3.32 27.76
CA THR A 51 7.76 -2.89 27.21
C THR A 51 8.39 -3.91 26.27
N THR A 52 7.74 -5.07 26.11
CA THR A 52 8.18 -6.12 25.22
C THR A 52 7.60 -5.94 23.81
N TYR A 53 8.46 -5.67 22.86
CA TYR A 53 8.06 -5.54 21.46
C TYR A 53 7.83 -6.92 20.83
N LYS A 54 6.75 -7.03 20.04
CA LYS A 54 6.49 -8.20 19.20
C LYS A 54 7.08 -7.93 17.81
N TYR A 55 8.10 -8.69 17.46
CA TYR A 55 8.82 -8.53 16.20
C TYR A 55 7.89 -8.53 14.99
N ASP A 56 6.98 -9.50 14.91
CA ASP A 56 6.13 -9.70 13.73
C ASP A 56 5.16 -8.52 13.48
N ILE A 57 4.71 -7.83 14.54
CA ILE A 57 3.87 -6.63 14.42
C ILE A 57 4.69 -5.50 13.79
N ILE A 58 5.91 -5.29 14.26
CA ILE A 58 6.80 -4.25 13.74
C ILE A 58 7.21 -4.60 12.31
N ALA A 59 7.59 -5.85 12.05
CA ALA A 59 7.98 -6.35 10.73
C ALA A 59 6.87 -6.14 9.69
N SER A 60 5.62 -6.45 10.06
CA SER A 60 4.46 -6.22 9.19
C SER A 60 4.32 -4.74 8.83
N ARG A 61 4.49 -3.84 9.80
CA ARG A 61 4.43 -2.40 9.54
C ARG A 61 5.61 -1.89 8.72
N MET A 62 6.82 -2.38 8.95
CA MET A 62 8.00 -2.00 8.16
C MET A 62 7.86 -2.47 6.70
N ARG A 63 7.33 -3.66 6.50
CA ARG A 63 7.03 -4.21 5.16
C ARG A 63 6.00 -3.35 4.43
N GLU A 64 4.92 -2.99 5.10
CA GLU A 64 3.90 -2.09 4.55
C GLU A 64 4.49 -0.73 4.15
N LEU A 65 5.30 -0.11 5.02
CA LEU A 65 5.97 1.16 4.74
C LEU A 65 6.95 1.06 3.55
N ALA A 66 7.66 -0.05 3.39
CA ALA A 66 8.53 -0.28 2.25
C ALA A 66 7.74 -0.35 0.93
N TYR A 67 6.55 -0.97 0.95
CA TYR A 67 5.67 -0.99 -0.22
C TYR A 67 5.04 0.37 -0.53
N LEU A 68 4.69 1.14 0.49
CA LEU A 68 4.11 2.48 0.30
C LEU A 68 5.13 3.52 -0.18
N ASN A 69 6.42 3.26 0.01
CA ASN A 69 7.49 4.17 -0.36
C ASN A 69 8.51 3.44 -1.23
N ALA A 70 8.20 3.32 -2.52
CA ALA A 70 9.06 2.62 -3.48
C ALA A 70 10.52 3.11 -3.41
N GLY A 71 11.46 2.17 -3.40
CA GLY A 71 12.90 2.43 -3.35
C GLY A 71 13.49 2.63 -1.94
N ILE A 72 12.66 2.76 -0.91
CA ILE A 72 13.16 2.81 0.48
C ILE A 72 13.61 1.41 0.92
N LYS A 73 14.75 1.36 1.60
CA LYS A 73 15.27 0.17 2.26
C LYS A 73 15.16 0.33 3.76
N ILE A 74 14.39 -0.54 4.42
CA ILE A 74 14.18 -0.55 5.86
C ILE A 74 14.79 -1.83 6.42
N THR A 75 15.67 -1.72 7.40
CA THR A 75 16.24 -2.87 8.11
C THR A 75 15.69 -2.91 9.52
N LEU A 76 15.11 -4.03 9.90
CA LEU A 76 14.65 -4.31 11.26
C LEU A 76 15.57 -5.38 11.87
N THR A 77 16.13 -5.07 13.02
CA THR A 77 16.99 -6.01 13.78
C THR A 77 16.43 -6.17 15.19
N ASP A 78 16.21 -7.41 15.59
CA ASP A 78 15.92 -7.77 16.98
C ASP A 78 17.21 -8.25 17.63
N ASN A 79 17.75 -7.48 18.56
CA ASN A 79 18.98 -7.82 19.27
C ASN A 79 18.75 -8.80 20.43
N ARG A 80 17.53 -9.29 20.63
CA ARG A 80 17.27 -10.38 21.57
C ARG A 80 17.64 -11.69 20.87
N PRO A 81 18.63 -12.43 21.42
CA PRO A 81 19.02 -13.68 20.81
C PRO A 81 17.89 -14.72 20.92
N ASP A 82 17.77 -15.57 19.92
CA ASP A 82 16.96 -16.77 19.98
C ASP A 82 17.62 -17.87 20.84
N GLU A 83 17.03 -19.07 20.90
CA GLU A 83 17.56 -20.20 21.68
C GLU A 83 18.93 -20.66 21.17
N GLU A 84 19.28 -20.35 19.93
CA GLU A 84 20.57 -20.68 19.31
C GLU A 84 21.61 -19.56 19.41
N GLY A 85 21.22 -18.40 19.99
CA GLY A 85 22.08 -17.22 20.15
C GLY A 85 22.11 -16.28 18.95
N ASN A 86 21.24 -16.48 17.94
CA ASN A 86 21.20 -15.65 16.75
C ASN A 86 20.24 -14.47 16.92
N CYS A 87 20.60 -13.30 16.35
CA CYS A 87 19.71 -12.14 16.27
C CYS A 87 18.91 -12.18 14.97
N ARG A 88 17.59 -11.95 15.07
CA ARG A 88 16.72 -11.89 13.89
C ARG A 88 16.87 -10.55 13.18
N GLN A 89 17.19 -10.60 11.89
CA GLN A 89 17.26 -9.41 11.04
C GLN A 89 16.50 -9.64 9.75
N GLU A 90 15.72 -8.65 9.32
CA GLU A 90 14.98 -8.66 8.05
C GLU A 90 15.13 -7.30 7.35
N VAL A 91 15.29 -7.34 6.03
CA VAL A 91 15.37 -6.14 5.18
C VAL A 91 14.12 -6.07 4.33
N PHE A 92 13.42 -4.96 4.42
CA PHE A 92 12.24 -4.66 3.63
C PHE A 92 12.61 -3.65 2.55
N HIS A 93 12.38 -4.00 1.30
CA HIS A 93 12.64 -3.16 0.15
C HIS A 93 11.68 -3.54 -0.97
N ALA A 94 11.07 -2.55 -1.61
CA ALA A 94 10.20 -2.72 -2.76
C ALA A 94 10.53 -1.69 -3.83
N GLU A 95 10.88 -2.12 -5.03
CA GLU A 95 11.19 -1.24 -6.15
C GLU A 95 9.93 -0.74 -6.85
N ASN A 96 8.92 -1.60 -6.99
CA ASN A 96 7.68 -1.30 -7.68
C ASN A 96 6.53 -0.88 -6.74
N GLY A 97 6.81 -0.67 -5.45
CA GLY A 97 5.90 -0.10 -4.48
C GLY A 97 4.53 -0.78 -4.41
N LEU A 98 3.45 -0.04 -4.70
CA LEU A 98 2.07 -0.54 -4.59
C LEU A 98 1.76 -1.73 -5.52
N LYS A 99 2.46 -1.91 -6.64
CA LYS A 99 2.29 -3.10 -7.50
C LYS A 99 2.72 -4.37 -6.78
N GLU A 100 3.82 -4.31 -6.04
CA GLU A 100 4.29 -5.43 -5.24
C GLU A 100 3.41 -5.64 -4.02
N PHE A 101 2.93 -4.54 -3.43
CA PHE A 101 2.05 -4.61 -2.27
C PHE A 101 0.75 -5.35 -2.56
N VAL A 102 0.06 -5.02 -3.64
CA VAL A 102 -1.20 -5.68 -3.99
C VAL A 102 -1.00 -7.17 -4.29
N ARG A 103 0.12 -7.53 -4.95
CA ARG A 103 0.49 -8.95 -5.15
C ARG A 103 0.78 -9.66 -3.83
N TYR A 104 1.47 -9.00 -2.91
CA TYR A 104 1.76 -9.56 -1.59
C TYR A 104 0.48 -9.82 -0.78
N VAL A 105 -0.44 -8.86 -0.77
CA VAL A 105 -1.72 -8.98 -0.04
C VAL A 105 -2.59 -10.08 -0.64
N ASP A 106 -2.54 -10.26 -1.94
CA ASP A 106 -3.38 -11.20 -2.69
C ASP A 106 -2.69 -12.54 -3.01
N ARG A 107 -1.48 -12.79 -2.48
CA ARG A 107 -0.59 -13.91 -2.84
C ARG A 107 -1.17 -15.31 -2.66
N HIS A 108 -2.21 -15.46 -1.84
CA HIS A 108 -2.86 -16.75 -1.54
C HIS A 108 -4.16 -16.96 -2.32
N ARG A 109 -4.49 -16.07 -3.26
CA ARG A 109 -5.72 -16.12 -4.03
C ARG A 109 -5.44 -16.41 -5.49
N SER A 110 -6.41 -17.00 -6.16
CA SER A 110 -6.32 -17.22 -7.61
C SER A 110 -6.67 -15.93 -8.35
N HIS A 111 -5.73 -15.41 -9.13
CA HIS A 111 -5.90 -14.18 -9.87
C HIS A 111 -6.66 -14.40 -11.18
N LEU A 112 -7.46 -13.43 -11.58
CA LEU A 112 -8.16 -13.45 -12.88
C LEU A 112 -7.21 -13.09 -14.04
N PHE A 113 -6.14 -12.34 -13.77
CA PHE A 113 -5.07 -12.00 -14.70
C PHE A 113 -3.79 -11.63 -13.91
N ASP A 114 -2.64 -11.79 -14.55
CA ASP A 114 -1.34 -11.62 -13.87
C ASP A 114 -0.92 -10.16 -13.70
N ASP A 115 -1.45 -9.26 -14.53
CA ASP A 115 -1.07 -7.86 -14.53
C ASP A 115 -1.79 -7.06 -13.44
N VAL A 116 -1.02 -6.25 -12.71
CA VAL A 116 -1.57 -5.27 -11.77
C VAL A 116 -1.98 -4.02 -12.53
N ILE A 117 -3.24 -3.63 -12.39
CA ILE A 117 -3.73 -2.34 -12.87
C ILE A 117 -3.16 -1.27 -11.95
N TYR A 118 -2.34 -0.38 -12.50
CA TYR A 118 -1.66 0.66 -11.73
C TYR A 118 -1.89 2.03 -12.32
N LEU A 119 -2.28 2.95 -11.46
CA LEU A 119 -2.52 4.35 -11.82
C LEU A 119 -1.69 5.23 -10.88
N LYS A 120 -0.97 6.17 -11.48
CA LYS A 120 -0.27 7.22 -10.74
C LYS A 120 -0.60 8.56 -11.39
N THR A 121 -1.13 9.48 -10.63
CA THR A 121 -1.52 10.80 -11.09
C THR A 121 -1.36 11.84 -9.99
N GLU A 122 -1.39 13.09 -10.36
CA GLU A 122 -1.38 14.21 -9.43
C GLU A 122 -2.53 15.17 -9.77
N LYS A 123 -3.23 15.65 -8.76
CA LYS A 123 -4.27 16.64 -8.93
C LYS A 123 -4.20 17.70 -7.85
N LEU A 124 -4.11 18.95 -8.26
CA LEU A 124 -3.99 20.11 -7.35
C LEU A 124 -2.82 19.96 -6.34
N GLY A 125 -1.67 19.49 -6.80
CA GLY A 125 -0.50 19.25 -5.95
C GLY A 125 -0.60 18.02 -5.03
N THR A 126 -1.68 17.24 -5.15
CA THR A 126 -1.85 16.00 -4.36
C THR A 126 -1.57 14.78 -5.22
N PRO A 127 -0.52 14.00 -4.93
CA PRO A 127 -0.24 12.77 -5.62
C PRO A 127 -1.26 11.68 -5.24
N ILE A 128 -1.67 10.89 -6.23
CA ILE A 128 -2.64 9.80 -6.08
C ILE A 128 -2.03 8.57 -6.73
N GLU A 129 -1.97 7.47 -6.00
CA GLU A 129 -1.56 6.17 -6.49
C GLU A 129 -2.63 5.13 -6.20
N VAL A 130 -2.90 4.27 -7.19
CA VAL A 130 -3.86 3.17 -7.07
C VAL A 130 -3.28 1.94 -7.72
N ALA A 131 -3.33 0.82 -7.02
CA ALA A 131 -3.02 -0.51 -7.57
C ALA A 131 -4.21 -1.44 -7.34
N ILE A 132 -4.63 -2.14 -8.40
CA ILE A 132 -5.80 -3.02 -8.37
C ILE A 132 -5.39 -4.37 -8.95
N MET A 133 -5.82 -5.44 -8.29
CA MET A 133 -5.74 -6.80 -8.78
C MET A 133 -7.09 -7.48 -8.59
N TYR A 134 -7.51 -8.25 -9.57
CA TYR A 134 -8.76 -9.00 -9.48
C TYR A 134 -8.46 -10.48 -9.25
N ASN A 135 -9.22 -11.08 -8.36
CA ASN A 135 -9.15 -12.49 -8.03
C ASN A 135 -10.53 -13.16 -8.14
N THR A 136 -10.58 -14.46 -7.91
CA THR A 136 -11.81 -15.25 -8.00
C THR A 136 -12.68 -15.22 -6.74
N ASP A 137 -12.22 -14.58 -5.67
CA ASP A 137 -12.96 -14.49 -4.42
C ASP A 137 -14.12 -13.49 -4.51
N TYR A 138 -15.14 -13.70 -3.69
CA TYR A 138 -16.30 -12.82 -3.60
C TYR A 138 -16.12 -11.68 -2.59
N SER A 139 -14.99 -11.64 -1.88
CA SER A 139 -14.70 -10.63 -0.87
C SER A 139 -13.77 -9.54 -1.41
N GLU A 140 -14.08 -8.29 -1.08
CA GLU A 140 -13.17 -7.18 -1.31
C GLU A 140 -12.03 -7.18 -0.28
N ASN A 141 -10.82 -6.85 -0.72
CA ASN A 141 -9.69 -6.58 0.13
C ASN A 141 -9.11 -5.21 -0.24
N ILE A 142 -9.55 -4.17 0.44
CA ILE A 142 -9.20 -2.79 0.13
C ILE A 142 -8.38 -2.19 1.26
N HIS A 143 -7.22 -1.67 0.92
CA HIS A 143 -6.35 -0.91 1.80
C HIS A 143 -6.28 0.53 1.30
N SER A 144 -6.52 1.49 2.16
CA SER A 144 -6.45 2.91 1.82
C SER A 144 -5.54 3.67 2.77
N TYR A 145 -4.77 4.61 2.22
CA TYR A 145 -3.74 5.32 2.95
C TYR A 145 -3.78 6.82 2.67
N VAL A 146 -3.46 7.60 3.68
CA VAL A 146 -3.19 9.03 3.56
C VAL A 146 -1.84 9.31 4.24
N ASN A 147 -0.84 9.79 3.50
CA ASN A 147 0.51 10.01 4.00
C ASN A 147 1.08 8.76 4.72
N ASN A 148 0.94 7.60 4.10
CA ASN A 148 1.37 6.29 4.63
C ASN A 148 0.62 5.82 5.89
N ILE A 149 -0.42 6.52 6.33
CA ILE A 149 -1.27 6.11 7.46
C ILE A 149 -2.46 5.33 6.91
N ASN A 150 -2.63 4.09 7.37
CA ASN A 150 -3.77 3.27 6.99
C ASN A 150 -5.07 3.87 7.54
N THR A 151 -6.02 4.15 6.64
CA THR A 151 -7.34 4.67 7.00
C THR A 151 -8.32 3.51 7.14
N ILE A 152 -8.19 2.76 8.25
CA ILE A 152 -8.94 1.52 8.51
C ILE A 152 -10.46 1.74 8.42
N GLU A 153 -10.95 2.86 8.93
CA GLU A 153 -12.37 3.22 8.90
C GLU A 153 -12.82 3.76 7.52
N GLY A 154 -11.93 3.79 6.55
CA GLY A 154 -12.16 4.39 5.24
C GLY A 154 -12.02 5.90 5.27
N GLY A 155 -12.80 6.58 4.42
CA GLY A 155 -12.79 8.04 4.29
C GLY A 155 -13.39 8.51 2.97
N THR A 156 -13.54 9.82 2.83
CA THR A 156 -14.13 10.43 1.62
C THR A 156 -13.34 10.10 0.35
N HIS A 157 -12.01 9.92 0.45
CA HIS A 157 -11.15 9.49 -0.65
C HIS A 157 -11.51 8.08 -1.15
N LEU A 158 -11.74 7.11 -0.24
CA LEU A 158 -12.14 5.77 -0.62
C LEU A 158 -13.56 5.74 -1.21
N VAL A 159 -14.49 6.48 -0.61
CA VAL A 159 -15.86 6.63 -1.14
C VAL A 159 -15.83 7.25 -2.53
N GLY A 160 -15.06 8.32 -2.71
CA GLY A 160 -14.87 8.99 -4.00
C GLY A 160 -14.29 8.06 -5.06
N PHE A 161 -13.28 7.27 -4.71
CA PHE A 161 -12.70 6.27 -5.59
C PHE A 161 -13.72 5.20 -6.01
N ARG A 162 -14.46 4.61 -5.07
CA ARG A 162 -15.51 3.61 -5.36
C ARG A 162 -16.58 4.16 -6.30
N MET A 163 -17.04 5.38 -6.04
CA MET A 163 -18.02 6.04 -6.91
C MET A 163 -17.47 6.30 -8.32
N ALA A 164 -16.22 6.74 -8.43
CA ALA A 164 -15.57 6.99 -9.70
C ALA A 164 -15.38 5.70 -10.50
N LEU A 165 -14.88 4.65 -9.86
CA LEU A 165 -14.69 3.32 -10.45
C LEU A 165 -16.03 2.76 -10.98
N THR A 166 -17.07 2.74 -10.15
CA THR A 166 -18.40 2.27 -10.51
C THR A 166 -18.97 3.05 -11.70
N ARG A 167 -18.84 4.37 -11.70
CA ARG A 167 -19.32 5.22 -12.80
C ARG A 167 -18.57 4.94 -14.10
N THR A 168 -17.25 4.77 -14.02
CA THR A 168 -16.41 4.52 -15.19
C THR A 168 -16.71 3.15 -15.80
N LEU A 169 -16.81 2.11 -14.95
CA LEU A 169 -17.16 0.75 -15.41
C LEU A 169 -18.57 0.71 -16.02
N LYS A 170 -19.53 1.39 -15.39
CA LYS A 170 -20.89 1.51 -15.94
C LYS A 170 -20.88 2.19 -17.31
N LYS A 171 -20.20 3.33 -17.44
CA LYS A 171 -20.09 4.04 -18.73
C LYS A 171 -19.46 3.16 -19.81
N TYR A 172 -18.41 2.40 -19.46
CA TYR A 172 -17.78 1.47 -20.38
C TYR A 172 -18.77 0.36 -20.81
N ALA A 173 -19.44 -0.26 -19.84
CA ALA A 173 -20.43 -1.29 -20.11
C ALA A 173 -21.58 -0.81 -20.98
N ASP A 174 -22.07 0.41 -20.76
CA ASP A 174 -23.15 1.02 -21.56
C ASP A 174 -22.67 1.38 -22.99
N SER A 175 -21.38 1.60 -23.20
CA SER A 175 -20.78 1.90 -24.51
C SER A 175 -20.46 0.69 -25.36
N ASP A 176 -20.38 -0.50 -24.77
CA ASP A 176 -20.10 -1.76 -25.46
C ASP A 176 -21.42 -2.53 -25.72
N PRO A 177 -21.81 -2.71 -27.00
CA PRO A 177 -23.06 -3.39 -27.34
C PRO A 177 -23.12 -4.86 -26.89
N GLN A 178 -21.98 -5.53 -26.79
CA GLN A 178 -21.92 -6.94 -26.35
C GLN A 178 -22.15 -7.05 -24.85
N ILE A 179 -21.49 -6.19 -24.06
CA ILE A 179 -21.63 -6.12 -22.62
C ILE A 179 -23.05 -5.69 -22.26
N SER A 180 -23.59 -4.65 -22.92
CA SER A 180 -24.96 -4.16 -22.70
C SER A 180 -26.01 -5.26 -22.89
N LYS A 181 -25.92 -6.05 -23.98
CA LYS A 181 -26.82 -7.17 -24.22
C LYS A 181 -26.72 -8.28 -23.15
N GLN A 182 -25.53 -8.54 -22.64
CA GLN A 182 -25.33 -9.53 -21.59
C GLN A 182 -25.89 -9.06 -20.25
N ILE A 183 -25.76 -7.78 -19.92
CA ILE A 183 -26.36 -7.17 -18.73
C ILE A 183 -27.88 -7.24 -18.81
N GLU A 184 -28.48 -6.90 -19.95
CA GLU A 184 -29.94 -7.01 -20.13
C GLU A 184 -30.41 -8.45 -20.00
N LYS A 185 -29.69 -9.41 -20.58
CA LYS A 185 -29.99 -10.83 -20.45
C LYS A 185 -29.84 -11.34 -19.00
N ALA A 186 -28.88 -10.82 -18.24
CA ALA A 186 -28.72 -11.14 -16.83
C ALA A 186 -29.85 -10.54 -15.97
N LYS A 187 -30.23 -9.29 -16.23
CA LYS A 187 -31.38 -8.64 -15.58
C LYS A 187 -32.69 -9.36 -15.83
N SER A 188 -32.94 -9.78 -17.08
CA SER A 188 -34.15 -10.54 -17.44
C SER A 188 -34.25 -11.91 -16.76
N ARG A 189 -33.12 -12.46 -16.32
CA ARG A 189 -33.02 -13.70 -15.55
C ARG A 189 -33.18 -13.52 -14.04
N GLY A 190 -33.45 -12.30 -13.57
CA GLY A 190 -33.63 -11.98 -12.14
C GLY A 190 -32.34 -12.03 -11.32
N LEU A 191 -31.17 -11.93 -11.97
CA LEU A 191 -29.89 -11.88 -11.27
C LEU A 191 -29.73 -10.56 -10.53
N LYS A 192 -29.24 -10.62 -9.30
CA LYS A 192 -28.96 -9.43 -8.49
C LYS A 192 -27.81 -8.61 -9.09
N PRO A 193 -27.75 -7.29 -8.84
CA PRO A 193 -26.70 -6.41 -9.35
C PRO A 193 -25.27 -6.93 -9.09
N GLU A 194 -25.05 -7.52 -7.92
CA GLU A 194 -23.76 -8.11 -7.52
C GLU A 194 -23.35 -9.31 -8.40
N GLN A 195 -24.33 -10.13 -8.78
CA GLN A 195 -24.10 -11.28 -9.69
C GLN A 195 -23.82 -10.82 -11.14
N ILE A 196 -24.42 -9.70 -11.53
CA ILE A 196 -24.18 -9.07 -12.84
C ILE A 196 -22.76 -8.50 -12.88
N GLU A 197 -22.29 -7.88 -11.79
CA GLU A 197 -20.93 -7.35 -11.67
C GLU A 197 -19.86 -8.45 -11.79
N ILE A 198 -20.12 -9.63 -11.19
CA ILE A 198 -19.25 -10.80 -11.31
C ILE A 198 -19.21 -11.30 -12.76
N MET A 199 -20.35 -11.39 -13.45
CA MET A 199 -20.40 -11.79 -14.86
C MET A 199 -19.69 -10.78 -15.78
N GLN A 200 -19.72 -9.49 -15.46
CA GLN A 200 -18.96 -8.47 -16.17
C GLN A 200 -17.46 -8.67 -15.99
N LYS A 201 -17.00 -8.94 -14.78
CA LYS A 201 -15.58 -9.25 -14.48
C LYS A 201 -15.08 -10.50 -15.26
N ILE A 202 -15.92 -11.54 -15.37
CA ILE A 202 -15.58 -12.76 -16.12
C ILE A 202 -15.47 -12.48 -17.62
N ASN A 203 -16.37 -11.67 -18.19
CA ASN A 203 -16.35 -11.35 -19.61
C ASN A 203 -15.25 -10.38 -20.01
N GLU A 204 -14.82 -9.47 -19.16
CA GLU A 204 -13.65 -8.62 -19.39
C GLU A 204 -12.38 -9.46 -19.65
N ASN A 205 -12.28 -10.62 -19.01
CA ASN A 205 -11.16 -11.55 -19.22
C ASN A 205 -11.19 -12.28 -20.57
N SER A 206 -12.36 -12.54 -21.12
CA SER A 206 -12.48 -13.15 -22.45
C SER A 206 -12.20 -12.17 -23.59
N LEU A 207 -12.50 -10.89 -23.38
CA LEU A 207 -12.27 -9.81 -24.35
C LEU A 207 -10.82 -9.29 -24.36
N LYS A 208 -10.09 -9.39 -23.25
CA LYS A 208 -8.69 -8.96 -23.16
C LYS A 208 -7.72 -9.84 -23.94
N ARG A 209 -8.07 -11.08 -24.27
CA ARG A 209 -7.22 -11.91 -25.14
C ARG A 209 -7.10 -11.37 -26.56
N ASP A 210 -8.07 -10.60 -27.04
CA ASP A 210 -8.10 -10.17 -28.46
C ASP A 210 -7.85 -8.68 -28.69
N ASN A 211 -7.92 -7.79 -27.68
CA ASN A 211 -7.92 -6.34 -27.91
C ASN A 211 -7.03 -5.49 -26.99
N CYS A 212 -5.97 -6.02 -26.42
CA CYS A 212 -5.07 -5.29 -25.53
C CYS A 212 -4.17 -4.24 -26.23
N LYS A 213 -4.50 -3.79 -27.43
CA LYS A 213 -3.65 -2.88 -28.21
C LYS A 213 -4.19 -1.48 -28.47
N LYS A 214 -5.38 -1.15 -28.07
CA LYS A 214 -5.89 0.23 -28.25
C LYS A 214 -7.03 0.48 -27.28
N HIS A 215 -6.77 1.17 -26.20
CA HIS A 215 -7.62 2.25 -25.69
C HIS A 215 -7.05 2.77 -24.39
N ASP A 216 -6.85 4.06 -24.35
CA ASP A 216 -6.54 4.86 -23.19
C ASP A 216 -7.57 4.61 -22.09
N PHE A 217 -7.32 3.60 -21.31
CA PHE A 217 -8.17 3.20 -20.20
C PHE A 217 -7.91 4.16 -19.08
N VAL A 218 -8.74 5.16 -18.96
CA VAL A 218 -8.76 6.12 -17.87
C VAL A 218 -7.85 7.33 -18.08
N ASP A 219 -8.42 8.36 -18.61
CA ASP A 219 -7.99 9.72 -18.34
C ASP A 219 -7.91 9.91 -16.81
N GLY A 220 -6.69 9.90 -16.27
CA GLY A 220 -6.41 10.05 -14.83
C GLY A 220 -7.02 11.30 -14.20
N SER A 221 -7.50 12.24 -15.02
CA SER A 221 -8.20 13.44 -14.61
C SER A 221 -9.57 13.18 -13.95
N ARG A 222 -10.12 11.97 -14.10
CA ARG A 222 -11.46 11.60 -13.60
C ARG A 222 -11.48 10.88 -12.26
N PHE A 223 -10.35 10.32 -11.82
CA PHE A 223 -10.20 9.80 -10.46
C PHE A 223 -9.75 10.94 -9.56
N GLY A 224 -10.69 11.67 -9.05
CA GLY A 224 -10.38 12.90 -8.35
C GLY A 224 -9.80 12.74 -6.96
N LYS A 225 -8.80 13.52 -6.68
CA LYS A 225 -8.44 14.20 -5.43
C LYS A 225 -8.08 13.41 -4.17
N TYR A 226 -8.03 12.08 -4.11
CA TYR A 226 -7.88 11.45 -2.81
C TYR A 226 -6.78 10.39 -2.83
N ARG A 227 -5.87 10.59 -1.92
CA ARG A 227 -4.82 9.66 -1.52
C ARG A 227 -5.29 8.88 -0.30
#